data_a68c1961b2b7c598863dbd817d914128
#
_entry.id   a68c1961b2b7c598863dbd817d914128
#
_cell.length_a   1.000
_cell.length_b   1.000
_cell.length_c   1.000
_cell.angle_alpha   90.00
_cell.angle_beta   90.00
_cell.angle_gamma   90.00
#
_symmetry.space_group_name_H-M   'P 1'
#
loop_
_entity.id
_entity.type
_entity.pdbx_description
1 polymer ?
#
loop_
_entity_poly.entity_id
_entity_poly.type
_entity_poly.pdbx_seq_one_letter_code
_entity_poly.pdbx_strand_id
1 'polypeptide(L)'
;MVLGFKALDPEIKIEGVILNNTKSEKHYLKTKKAVETLTNTPVIGGIIRNPDITVKQRHLGLIPAVEKDTIAGMVEKWGELIKENIDLDMLVEIMKRSDDIEDDYAPIWSETTTKQKTKVAIPFDEAFNFYYRENIEALEANNAEIEYFSPIHDEVMPDADALYIGGGYPEIFKKELSSNTSMLKSIKQFSDDNNPIYAECGGLMYLTRSIDDMPMVDVFNYKSTLTKKVQGLSYTIADVIQDNPILKKGQSYHGHEFHYSKVEYTGNNKNDFALEMKRGVGITGKYDGLLKNNTLASYVHTHTASMDEFAYNFTQNAL
;
A
#
# COMPACT_ATOMS: atom_id res chain seq x y z
N MET A 1 13.67 26.65 -0.50
CA MET A 1 12.90 25.59 -1.16
C MET A 1 12.62 25.94 -2.62
N VAL A 2 11.79 26.93 -3.00
CA VAL A 2 11.50 27.29 -4.41
C VAL A 2 12.76 27.51 -5.25
N LEU A 3 13.70 28.35 -4.80
CA LEU A 3 15.01 28.55 -5.47
C LEU A 3 15.80 27.24 -5.62
N GLY A 4 15.71 26.35 -4.62
CA GLY A 4 16.39 25.05 -4.67
C GLY A 4 15.86 24.17 -5.79
N PHE A 5 14.54 24.09 -5.97
CA PHE A 5 13.94 23.32 -7.07
C PHE A 5 14.30 23.92 -8.44
N LYS A 6 14.19 25.24 -8.59
CA LYS A 6 14.58 25.91 -9.85
C LYS A 6 16.08 25.75 -10.19
N ALA A 7 16.94 25.59 -9.16
CA ALA A 7 18.37 25.38 -9.36
C ALA A 7 18.72 23.91 -9.63
N LEU A 8 17.92 22.99 -9.07
CA LEU A 8 18.11 21.55 -9.24
C LEU A 8 17.80 21.11 -10.67
N ASP A 9 16.71 21.63 -11.22
CA ASP A 9 16.29 21.34 -12.58
C ASP A 9 15.75 22.62 -13.23
N PRO A 10 16.48 23.21 -14.20
CA PRO A 10 16.07 24.43 -14.89
C PRO A 10 14.82 24.27 -15.76
N GLU A 11 14.43 23.04 -16.12
CA GLU A 11 13.23 22.76 -16.92
C GLU A 11 11.96 22.81 -16.08
N ILE A 12 12.06 22.71 -14.75
CA ILE A 12 10.91 22.80 -13.86
C ILE A 12 10.31 24.22 -13.88
N LYS A 13 9.09 24.33 -14.37
CA LYS A 13 8.27 25.55 -14.34
C LYS A 13 7.45 25.59 -13.06
N ILE A 14 7.83 26.41 -12.09
CA ILE A 14 7.04 26.67 -10.87
C ILE A 14 6.19 27.92 -11.13
N GLU A 15 4.93 27.72 -11.47
CA GLU A 15 4.01 28.79 -11.89
C GLU A 15 3.27 29.44 -10.71
N GLY A 16 3.21 28.76 -9.55
CA GLY A 16 2.58 29.28 -8.35
C GLY A 16 3.02 28.56 -7.09
N VAL A 17 2.85 29.21 -5.94
CA VAL A 17 3.19 28.65 -4.63
C VAL A 17 2.04 28.80 -3.67
N ILE A 18 1.68 27.72 -2.97
CA ILE A 18 0.76 27.73 -1.82
C ILE A 18 1.59 27.56 -0.56
N LEU A 19 1.47 28.50 0.38
CA LEU A 19 2.18 28.48 1.67
C LEU A 19 1.34 27.72 2.70
N ASN A 20 1.66 26.46 2.96
CA ASN A 20 0.92 25.66 3.93
C ASN A 20 1.56 25.71 5.32
N ASN A 21 0.72 25.54 6.36
CA ASN A 21 1.13 25.40 7.76
C ASN A 21 1.95 26.59 8.29
N THR A 22 1.61 27.80 7.87
CA THR A 22 2.23 29.03 8.37
C THR A 22 1.82 29.31 9.81
N LYS A 23 2.72 29.89 10.64
CA LYS A 23 2.46 30.07 12.08
C LYS A 23 1.44 31.17 12.38
N SER A 24 1.33 32.18 11.51
CA SER A 24 0.47 33.35 11.70
C SER A 24 0.39 34.15 10.40
N GLU A 25 -0.55 35.06 10.32
CA GLU A 25 -0.69 36.02 9.21
C GLU A 25 0.62 36.79 8.94
N LYS A 26 1.27 37.29 9.99
CA LYS A 26 2.57 37.98 9.86
C LYS A 26 3.63 37.06 9.24
N HIS A 27 3.66 35.78 9.59
CA HIS A 27 4.59 34.81 9.03
C HIS A 27 4.25 34.55 7.56
N TYR A 28 2.97 34.37 7.24
CA TYR A 28 2.49 34.23 5.86
C TYR A 28 2.94 35.41 4.99
N LEU A 29 2.60 36.64 5.36
CA LEU A 29 2.92 37.84 4.58
C LEU A 29 4.42 38.02 4.37
N LYS A 30 5.23 37.76 5.41
CA LYS A 30 6.70 37.83 5.30
C LYS A 30 7.25 36.79 4.33
N THR A 31 6.72 35.54 4.40
CA THR A 31 7.18 34.44 3.54
C THR A 31 6.69 34.65 2.11
N LYS A 32 5.44 35.11 1.91
CA LYS A 32 4.91 35.51 0.60
C LYS A 32 5.82 36.53 -0.07
N LYS A 33 6.09 37.66 0.60
CA LYS A 33 6.98 38.71 0.07
C LYS A 33 8.37 38.17 -0.30
N ALA A 34 8.94 37.28 0.54
CA ALA A 34 10.25 36.69 0.26
C ALA A 34 10.24 35.80 -0.97
N VAL A 35 9.24 34.94 -1.10
CA VAL A 35 9.08 34.04 -2.26
C VAL A 35 8.92 34.88 -3.53
N GLU A 36 7.95 35.78 -3.56
CA GLU A 36 7.66 36.61 -4.75
C GLU A 36 8.88 37.47 -5.17
N THR A 37 9.55 38.11 -4.19
CA THR A 37 10.71 38.98 -4.49
C THR A 37 11.93 38.22 -4.99
N LEU A 38 12.19 37.00 -4.40
CA LEU A 38 13.43 36.28 -4.69
C LEU A 38 13.29 35.31 -5.87
N THR A 39 12.07 34.86 -6.20
CA THR A 39 11.86 33.81 -7.20
C THR A 39 11.06 34.25 -8.39
N ASN A 40 10.47 35.45 -8.34
CA ASN A 40 9.50 35.95 -9.31
C ASN A 40 8.35 34.96 -9.58
N THR A 41 7.95 34.18 -8.54
CA THR A 41 6.85 33.21 -8.60
C THR A 41 5.74 33.68 -7.68
N PRO A 42 4.49 33.80 -8.15
CA PRO A 42 3.38 34.30 -7.33
C PRO A 42 3.04 33.31 -6.20
N VAL A 43 2.66 33.86 -5.07
CA VAL A 43 2.06 33.11 -3.97
C VAL A 43 0.54 33.22 -4.08
N ILE A 44 -0.09 32.17 -4.57
CA ILE A 44 -1.53 32.12 -4.87
C ILE A 44 -2.41 31.79 -3.66
N GLY A 45 -1.81 31.61 -2.49
CA GLY A 45 -2.55 31.41 -1.26
C GLY A 45 -1.70 30.94 -0.09
N GLY A 46 -2.33 30.86 1.08
CA GLY A 46 -1.65 30.36 2.27
C GLY A 46 -2.60 29.93 3.37
N ILE A 47 -2.26 28.79 3.96
CA ILE A 47 -3.03 28.19 5.05
C ILE A 47 -2.24 28.34 6.35
N ILE A 48 -2.86 29.02 7.31
CA ILE A 48 -2.33 29.15 8.67
C ILE A 48 -2.57 27.83 9.41
N ARG A 49 -1.61 27.43 10.22
CA ARG A 49 -1.67 26.23 11.04
C ARG A 49 -2.96 26.21 11.89
N ASN A 50 -3.78 25.20 11.67
CA ASN A 50 -5.01 24.99 12.40
C ASN A 50 -5.06 23.54 12.92
N PRO A 51 -5.05 23.33 14.27
CA PRO A 51 -5.15 21.98 14.85
C PRO A 51 -6.47 21.25 14.51
N ASP A 52 -7.56 21.99 14.28
CA ASP A 52 -8.90 21.43 14.07
C ASP A 52 -9.07 20.72 12.71
N ILE A 53 -8.14 20.97 11.78
CA ILE A 53 -8.12 20.35 10.45
C ILE A 53 -6.95 19.36 10.28
N THR A 54 -6.26 19.02 11.38
CA THR A 54 -5.11 18.12 11.35
C THR A 54 -5.59 16.68 11.38
N VAL A 55 -5.23 15.91 10.35
CA VAL A 55 -5.45 14.45 10.36
C VAL A 55 -4.50 13.81 11.35
N LYS A 56 -5.04 12.96 12.23
CA LYS A 56 -4.22 12.20 13.17
C LYS A 56 -3.30 11.24 12.42
N GLN A 57 -2.08 11.12 12.93
CA GLN A 57 -1.09 10.19 12.40
C GLN A 57 -1.11 8.89 13.21
N ARG A 58 -0.87 7.77 12.53
CA ARG A 58 -0.50 6.47 13.08
C ARG A 58 0.98 6.22 12.88
N HIS A 59 1.48 5.11 13.39
CA HIS A 59 2.90 4.75 13.26
C HIS A 59 3.36 4.51 11.80
N LEU A 60 2.45 4.09 10.90
CA LEU A 60 2.73 3.90 9.48
C LEU A 60 2.18 5.04 8.58
N GLY A 61 1.66 6.11 9.15
CA GLY A 61 1.13 7.23 8.35
C GLY A 61 -0.17 7.82 8.89
N LEU A 62 -1.02 8.33 8.01
CA LEU A 62 -2.31 8.91 8.36
C LEU A 62 -3.36 7.81 8.60
N ILE A 63 -4.44 8.16 9.30
CA ILE A 63 -5.61 7.29 9.44
C ILE A 63 -6.22 7.10 8.04
N PRO A 64 -6.46 5.84 7.59
CA PRO A 64 -7.04 5.57 6.29
C PRO A 64 -8.47 6.09 6.14
N ALA A 65 -8.84 6.44 4.90
CA ALA A 65 -10.17 6.98 4.57
C ALA A 65 -11.32 5.97 4.77
N VAL A 66 -11.01 4.69 4.88
CA VAL A 66 -12.00 3.61 5.13
C VAL A 66 -12.65 3.76 6.51
N GLU A 67 -11.99 4.42 7.45
CA GLU A 67 -12.55 4.75 8.78
C GLU A 67 -13.47 5.98 8.68
N LYS A 68 -14.66 5.78 8.12
CA LYS A 68 -15.59 6.77 7.54
C LYS A 68 -16.05 7.91 8.44
N ASP A 69 -16.18 7.72 9.75
CA ASP A 69 -16.84 8.69 10.62
C ASP A 69 -16.05 9.97 10.87
N THR A 70 -14.75 9.96 10.59
CA THR A 70 -13.87 11.09 10.87
C THR A 70 -13.62 11.98 9.64
N ILE A 71 -13.77 11.47 8.42
CA ILE A 71 -13.25 12.12 7.20
C ILE A 71 -14.29 12.96 6.47
N ALA A 72 -15.54 12.56 6.38
CA ALA A 72 -16.57 13.30 5.61
C ALA A 72 -16.70 14.76 6.06
N GLY A 73 -16.83 15.01 7.36
CA GLY A 73 -16.90 16.37 7.90
C GLY A 73 -15.58 17.17 7.83
N MET A 74 -14.42 16.47 7.67
CA MET A 74 -13.14 17.15 7.46
C MET A 74 -12.95 17.62 6.03
N VAL A 75 -13.41 16.84 5.05
CA VAL A 75 -13.34 17.21 3.62
C VAL A 75 -14.11 18.51 3.35
N GLU A 76 -15.30 18.68 3.92
CA GLU A 76 -16.06 19.93 3.82
C GLU A 76 -15.26 21.10 4.41
N LYS A 77 -14.74 20.95 5.64
CA LYS A 77 -13.94 21.99 6.30
C LYS A 77 -12.68 22.36 5.50
N TRP A 78 -12.01 21.37 4.90
CA TRP A 78 -10.86 21.62 4.02
C TRP A 78 -11.28 22.36 2.75
N GLY A 79 -12.42 21.99 2.16
CA GLY A 79 -12.96 22.65 0.98
C GLY A 79 -13.25 24.14 1.25
N GLU A 80 -13.90 24.46 2.37
CA GLU A 80 -14.15 25.84 2.79
C GLU A 80 -12.83 26.61 3.04
N LEU A 81 -11.90 25.99 3.75
CA LEU A 81 -10.61 26.61 4.05
C LEU A 81 -9.82 26.93 2.78
N ILE A 82 -9.80 26.02 1.82
CA ILE A 82 -9.14 26.21 0.52
C ILE A 82 -9.81 27.35 -0.25
N LYS A 83 -11.15 27.35 -0.32
CA LYS A 83 -11.93 28.37 -1.00
C LYS A 83 -11.70 29.80 -0.44
N GLU A 84 -11.49 29.89 0.88
CA GLU A 84 -11.27 31.18 1.56
C GLU A 84 -9.84 31.70 1.46
N ASN A 85 -8.85 30.79 1.33
CA ASN A 85 -7.43 31.13 1.51
C ASN A 85 -6.57 30.93 0.27
N ILE A 86 -7.10 30.43 -0.82
CA ILE A 86 -6.39 30.19 -2.07
C ILE A 86 -7.11 30.88 -3.22
N ASP A 87 -6.37 31.56 -4.07
CA ASP A 87 -6.86 32.15 -5.32
C ASP A 87 -7.10 31.02 -6.33
N LEU A 88 -8.34 30.48 -6.31
CA LEU A 88 -8.73 29.36 -7.17
C LEU A 88 -8.82 29.78 -8.64
N ASP A 89 -9.15 31.03 -8.94
CA ASP A 89 -9.19 31.51 -10.31
C ASP A 89 -7.80 31.53 -10.91
N MET A 90 -6.83 32.04 -10.17
CA MET A 90 -5.44 32.01 -10.57
C MET A 90 -4.89 30.57 -10.68
N LEU A 91 -5.27 29.67 -9.78
CA LEU A 91 -4.90 28.26 -9.86
C LEU A 91 -5.40 27.62 -11.17
N VAL A 92 -6.68 27.84 -11.49
CA VAL A 92 -7.28 27.33 -12.74
C VAL A 92 -6.62 27.94 -13.98
N GLU A 93 -6.29 29.23 -13.95
CA GLU A 93 -5.56 29.87 -15.07
C GLU A 93 -4.15 29.28 -15.26
N ILE A 94 -3.45 28.95 -14.17
CA ILE A 94 -2.16 28.26 -14.24
C ILE A 94 -2.35 26.87 -14.86
N MET A 95 -3.33 26.10 -14.43
CA MET A 95 -3.64 24.75 -14.96
C MET A 95 -3.97 24.80 -16.47
N LYS A 96 -4.73 25.80 -16.93
CA LYS A 96 -5.06 25.95 -18.36
C LYS A 96 -3.85 26.29 -19.25
N ARG A 97 -2.76 26.76 -18.66
CA ARG A 97 -1.53 27.09 -19.39
C ARG A 97 -0.53 25.94 -19.44
N SER A 98 -0.80 24.85 -18.74
CA SER A 98 0.04 23.67 -18.84
C SER A 98 -0.05 23.09 -20.24
N ASP A 99 1.09 22.60 -20.74
CA ASP A 99 1.13 21.88 -22.01
C ASP A 99 0.29 20.58 -21.86
N ASP A 100 -0.34 20.15 -22.94
CA ASP A 100 -0.99 18.84 -22.98
C ASP A 100 0.06 17.74 -22.76
N ILE A 101 -0.27 16.76 -21.96
CA ILE A 101 0.55 15.55 -21.82
C ILE A 101 0.24 14.69 -23.04
N GLU A 102 1.21 14.49 -23.92
CA GLU A 102 1.09 13.51 -25.01
C GLU A 102 0.88 12.12 -24.37
N ASP A 103 -0.30 11.57 -24.62
CA ASP A 103 -0.72 10.29 -24.05
C ASP A 103 -0.29 9.14 -24.98
N ASP A 104 0.99 8.77 -24.88
CA ASP A 104 1.55 7.56 -25.54
C ASP A 104 1.41 6.37 -24.58
N TYR A 105 0.20 6.19 -24.02
CA TYR A 105 -0.07 5.24 -22.97
C TYR A 105 -0.14 3.81 -23.50
N ALA A 106 0.89 3.02 -23.21
CA ALA A 106 0.82 1.56 -23.26
C ALA A 106 0.50 1.00 -21.88
N PRO A 107 -0.35 -0.03 -21.75
CA PRO A 107 -0.54 -0.72 -20.47
C PRO A 107 0.80 -1.14 -19.86
N ILE A 108 0.96 -0.91 -18.56
CA ILE A 108 2.19 -1.27 -17.82
C ILE A 108 2.22 -2.75 -17.42
N TRP A 109 1.25 -3.52 -17.85
CA TRP A 109 1.12 -4.96 -17.58
C TRP A 109 0.79 -5.74 -18.83
N SER A 110 1.16 -7.03 -18.83
CA SER A 110 0.79 -7.97 -19.86
C SER A 110 -0.67 -8.41 -19.70
N GLU A 111 -1.40 -8.46 -20.81
CA GLU A 111 -2.77 -8.96 -20.85
C GLU A 111 -2.78 -10.43 -21.27
N THR A 112 -3.67 -11.21 -20.67
CA THR A 112 -3.86 -12.61 -21.07
C THR A 112 -4.80 -12.75 -22.25
N THR A 113 -4.55 -13.79 -23.05
CA THR A 113 -5.47 -14.22 -24.10
C THR A 113 -6.47 -15.29 -23.62
N THR A 114 -6.33 -15.79 -22.39
CA THR A 114 -7.26 -16.79 -21.84
C THR A 114 -8.64 -16.17 -21.63
N LYS A 115 -9.69 -16.97 -21.93
CA LYS A 115 -11.08 -16.57 -21.70
C LYS A 115 -11.63 -17.07 -20.38
N GLN A 116 -10.88 -17.90 -19.67
CA GLN A 116 -11.29 -18.45 -18.38
C GLN A 116 -11.21 -17.35 -17.33
N LYS A 117 -12.31 -17.15 -16.59
CA LYS A 117 -12.36 -16.22 -15.48
C LYS A 117 -11.82 -16.88 -14.22
N THR A 118 -11.11 -16.10 -13.43
CA THR A 118 -10.59 -16.49 -12.13
C THR A 118 -11.19 -15.55 -11.08
N LYS A 119 -11.84 -16.10 -10.06
CA LYS A 119 -12.32 -15.28 -8.94
C LYS A 119 -11.20 -15.02 -7.96
N VAL A 120 -10.88 -13.75 -7.73
CA VAL A 120 -9.85 -13.33 -6.77
C VAL A 120 -10.51 -12.61 -5.61
N ALA A 121 -10.48 -13.23 -4.43
CA ALA A 121 -10.92 -12.60 -3.19
C ALA A 121 -9.87 -11.61 -2.67
N ILE A 122 -10.31 -10.43 -2.26
CA ILE A 122 -9.45 -9.36 -1.75
C ILE A 122 -10.04 -8.81 -0.45
N PRO A 123 -9.38 -8.99 0.71
CA PRO A 123 -9.79 -8.32 1.94
C PRO A 123 -9.75 -6.80 1.79
N PHE A 124 -10.83 -6.12 2.11
CA PHE A 124 -10.86 -4.65 2.07
C PHE A 124 -11.72 -4.09 3.21
N ASP A 125 -11.06 -3.71 4.30
CA ASP A 125 -11.67 -3.13 5.50
C ASP A 125 -10.68 -2.25 6.27
N GLU A 126 -10.96 -1.95 7.51
CA GLU A 126 -10.11 -1.11 8.37
C GLU A 126 -8.74 -1.76 8.65
N ALA A 127 -8.65 -3.10 8.62
CA ALA A 127 -7.41 -3.83 8.83
C ALA A 127 -6.57 -3.99 7.56
N PHE A 128 -7.22 -4.10 6.39
CA PHE A 128 -6.57 -4.34 5.10
C PHE A 128 -7.07 -3.35 4.05
N ASN A 129 -6.28 -2.33 3.73
CA ASN A 129 -6.68 -1.28 2.79
C ASN A 129 -5.50 -0.72 1.99
N PHE A 130 -4.33 -1.34 2.08
CA PHE A 130 -3.15 -0.89 1.37
C PHE A 130 -2.92 -1.75 0.13
N TYR A 131 -3.47 -1.30 -1.00
CA TYR A 131 -3.35 -1.92 -2.31
C TYR A 131 -2.97 -0.88 -3.34
N TYR A 132 -2.11 -1.23 -4.28
CA TYR A 132 -1.95 -0.47 -5.51
C TYR A 132 -3.14 -0.76 -6.42
N ARG A 133 -3.76 0.30 -6.91
CA ARG A 133 -4.87 0.19 -7.86
C ARG A 133 -4.44 -0.51 -9.13
N GLU A 134 -3.24 -0.23 -9.59
CA GLU A 134 -2.63 -0.83 -10.77
C GLU A 134 -2.48 -2.36 -10.64
N ASN A 135 -2.23 -2.88 -9.43
CA ASN A 135 -2.22 -4.32 -9.22
C ASN A 135 -3.61 -4.94 -9.40
N ILE A 136 -4.66 -4.25 -8.94
CA ILE A 136 -6.04 -4.70 -9.13
C ILE A 136 -6.42 -4.64 -10.62
N GLU A 137 -6.14 -3.53 -11.30
CA GLU A 137 -6.39 -3.35 -12.74
C GLU A 137 -5.64 -4.39 -13.59
N ALA A 138 -4.40 -4.74 -13.21
CA ALA A 138 -3.65 -5.80 -13.88
C ALA A 138 -4.30 -7.19 -13.70
N LEU A 139 -4.85 -7.48 -12.50
CA LEU A 139 -5.60 -8.72 -12.27
C LEU A 139 -6.87 -8.75 -13.14
N GLU A 140 -7.63 -7.66 -13.19
CA GLU A 140 -8.84 -7.54 -14.03
C GLU A 140 -8.51 -7.69 -15.51
N ALA A 141 -7.42 -7.08 -16.00
CA ALA A 141 -6.92 -7.23 -17.36
C ALA A 141 -6.51 -8.69 -17.69
N ASN A 142 -6.18 -9.48 -16.66
CA ASN A 142 -5.90 -10.91 -16.75
C ASN A 142 -7.11 -11.80 -16.40
N ASN A 143 -8.33 -11.30 -16.67
CA ASN A 143 -9.61 -11.99 -16.47
C ASN A 143 -9.93 -12.36 -15.02
N ALA A 144 -9.37 -11.67 -14.03
CA ALA A 144 -9.81 -11.80 -12.65
C ALA A 144 -11.16 -11.11 -12.46
N GLU A 145 -12.07 -11.79 -11.78
CA GLU A 145 -13.28 -11.22 -11.19
C GLU A 145 -12.98 -10.94 -9.72
N ILE A 146 -12.90 -9.66 -9.35
CA ILE A 146 -12.49 -9.26 -8.01
C ILE A 146 -13.70 -9.28 -7.07
N GLU A 147 -13.58 -9.99 -5.95
CA GLU A 147 -14.58 -10.04 -4.90
C GLU A 147 -13.98 -9.52 -3.59
N TYR A 148 -14.47 -8.34 -3.16
CA TYR A 148 -14.04 -7.73 -1.91
C TYR A 148 -14.83 -8.30 -0.73
N PHE A 149 -14.12 -8.54 0.40
CA PHE A 149 -14.73 -8.98 1.64
C PHE A 149 -14.02 -8.36 2.86
N SER A 150 -14.63 -8.46 4.04
CA SER A 150 -14.08 -7.91 5.27
C SER A 150 -13.72 -9.02 6.25
N PRO A 151 -12.45 -9.27 6.54
CA PRO A 151 -12.05 -10.15 7.64
C PRO A 151 -12.60 -9.77 9.01
N ILE A 152 -12.95 -8.50 9.22
CA ILE A 152 -13.53 -8.02 10.49
C ILE A 152 -15.05 -8.26 10.52
N HIS A 153 -15.77 -7.97 9.42
CA HIS A 153 -17.23 -7.85 9.44
C HIS A 153 -17.96 -9.03 8.80
N ASP A 154 -17.32 -9.75 7.86
CA ASP A 154 -17.93 -10.92 7.21
C ASP A 154 -17.65 -12.19 8.02
N GLU A 155 -18.55 -13.17 7.95
CA GLU A 155 -18.46 -14.40 8.72
C GLU A 155 -17.34 -15.33 8.20
N VAL A 156 -17.21 -15.45 6.88
CA VAL A 156 -16.23 -16.29 6.18
C VAL A 156 -15.75 -15.59 4.92
N MET A 157 -14.62 -16.03 4.36
CA MET A 157 -14.21 -15.57 3.05
C MET A 157 -15.19 -16.05 1.96
N PRO A 158 -15.36 -15.28 0.86
CA PRO A 158 -16.19 -15.69 -0.27
C PRO A 158 -15.59 -16.89 -1.00
N ASP A 159 -16.43 -17.55 -1.83
CA ASP A 159 -15.98 -18.58 -2.75
C ASP A 159 -15.10 -17.97 -3.85
N ALA A 160 -13.85 -18.39 -3.91
CA ALA A 160 -12.84 -17.82 -4.80
C ALA A 160 -11.83 -18.87 -5.26
N ASP A 161 -11.11 -18.59 -6.35
CA ASP A 161 -10.05 -19.42 -6.89
C ASP A 161 -8.67 -18.97 -6.38
N ALA A 162 -8.53 -17.71 -5.96
CA ALA A 162 -7.29 -17.15 -5.41
C ALA A 162 -7.59 -16.09 -4.32
N LEU A 163 -6.61 -15.85 -3.45
CA LEU A 163 -6.73 -14.85 -2.37
C LEU A 163 -5.51 -13.90 -2.38
N TYR A 164 -5.75 -12.60 -2.58
CA TYR A 164 -4.73 -11.57 -2.47
C TYR A 164 -4.95 -10.70 -1.23
N ILE A 165 -4.07 -10.80 -0.25
CA ILE A 165 -4.13 -10.05 1.02
C ILE A 165 -3.07 -8.94 1.00
N GLY A 166 -3.49 -7.70 0.83
CA GLY A 166 -2.59 -6.55 0.85
C GLY A 166 -2.10 -6.16 2.23
N GLY A 167 -1.45 -5.00 2.28
CA GLY A 167 -1.02 -4.39 3.53
C GLY A 167 -2.15 -3.70 4.29
N GLY A 168 -1.80 -3.18 5.45
CA GLY A 168 -2.73 -2.47 6.32
C GLY A 168 -2.26 -2.41 7.76
N TYR A 169 -3.23 -2.43 8.67
CA TYR A 169 -3.01 -2.29 10.12
C TYR A 169 -3.63 -3.43 10.94
N PRO A 170 -3.36 -4.70 10.62
CA PRO A 170 -3.97 -5.83 11.34
C PRO A 170 -3.62 -5.85 12.83
N GLU A 171 -2.48 -5.27 13.24
CA GLU A 171 -2.09 -5.16 14.65
C GLU A 171 -2.99 -4.23 15.46
N ILE A 172 -3.64 -3.25 14.82
CA ILE A 172 -4.60 -2.35 15.48
C ILE A 172 -5.92 -3.08 15.70
N PHE A 173 -6.34 -3.88 14.73
CA PHE A 173 -7.60 -4.64 14.73
C PHE A 173 -7.43 -6.11 15.12
N LYS A 174 -6.31 -6.45 15.77
CA LYS A 174 -5.97 -7.86 16.09
C LYS A 174 -6.99 -8.56 16.98
N LYS A 175 -7.74 -7.82 17.81
CA LYS A 175 -8.80 -8.39 18.67
C LYS A 175 -10.01 -8.78 17.83
N GLU A 176 -10.46 -7.90 16.95
CA GLU A 176 -11.56 -8.11 16.02
C GLU A 176 -11.24 -9.28 15.08
N LEU A 177 -10.08 -9.25 14.46
CA LEU A 177 -9.59 -10.33 13.58
C LEU A 177 -9.49 -11.66 14.32
N SER A 178 -8.94 -11.69 15.52
CA SER A 178 -8.79 -12.90 16.33
C SER A 178 -10.13 -13.47 16.79
N SER A 179 -11.13 -12.62 17.02
CA SER A 179 -12.47 -13.06 17.45
C SER A 179 -13.28 -13.68 16.32
N ASN A 180 -12.98 -13.37 15.05
CA ASN A 180 -13.65 -13.94 13.89
C ASN A 180 -13.06 -15.31 13.50
N THR A 181 -13.32 -16.29 14.38
CA THR A 181 -12.72 -17.63 14.23
C THR A 181 -13.22 -18.40 13.01
N SER A 182 -14.39 -18.10 12.47
CA SER A 182 -14.89 -18.70 11.23
C SER A 182 -14.12 -18.19 10.02
N MET A 183 -13.84 -16.91 9.95
CA MET A 183 -12.98 -16.31 8.93
C MET A 183 -11.56 -16.90 8.96
N LEU A 184 -10.93 -16.96 10.15
CA LEU A 184 -9.61 -17.56 10.31
C LEU A 184 -9.56 -19.00 9.80
N LYS A 185 -10.60 -19.80 10.11
CA LYS A 185 -10.70 -21.19 9.65
C LYS A 185 -10.91 -21.30 8.14
N SER A 186 -11.74 -20.44 7.55
CA SER A 186 -12.00 -20.47 6.10
C SER A 186 -10.74 -20.15 5.30
N ILE A 187 -9.97 -19.13 5.69
CA ILE A 187 -8.70 -18.79 5.05
C ILE A 187 -7.65 -19.89 5.28
N LYS A 188 -7.60 -20.47 6.49
CA LYS A 188 -6.70 -21.59 6.80
C LYS A 188 -6.98 -22.77 5.91
N GLN A 189 -8.26 -23.15 5.76
CA GLN A 189 -8.68 -24.26 4.91
C GLN A 189 -8.33 -23.98 3.45
N PHE A 190 -8.56 -22.76 2.96
CA PHE A 190 -8.23 -22.36 1.60
C PHE A 190 -6.71 -22.54 1.30
N SER A 191 -5.84 -22.20 2.24
CA SER A 191 -4.40 -22.46 2.13
C SER A 191 -4.05 -23.95 2.19
N ASP A 192 -4.70 -24.70 3.09
CA ASP A 192 -4.43 -26.15 3.26
C ASP A 192 -4.94 -26.97 2.05
N ASP A 193 -5.97 -26.46 1.33
CA ASP A 193 -6.47 -27.01 0.06
C ASP A 193 -5.57 -26.67 -1.14
N ASN A 194 -4.41 -26.03 -0.90
CA ASN A 194 -3.41 -25.67 -1.90
C ASN A 194 -3.85 -24.58 -2.90
N ASN A 195 -4.88 -23.81 -2.58
CA ASN A 195 -5.25 -22.66 -3.40
C ASN A 195 -4.21 -21.55 -3.32
N PRO A 196 -4.01 -20.75 -4.39
CA PRO A 196 -3.03 -19.70 -4.41
C PRO A 196 -3.40 -18.56 -3.48
N ILE A 197 -2.47 -18.21 -2.60
CA ILE A 197 -2.54 -17.03 -1.73
C ILE A 197 -1.29 -16.19 -1.93
N TYR A 198 -1.48 -14.91 -2.18
CA TYR A 198 -0.43 -13.91 -2.12
C TYR A 198 -0.73 -12.88 -1.01
N ALA A 199 0.25 -12.63 -0.13
CA ALA A 199 0.06 -11.76 1.01
C ALA A 199 1.24 -10.80 1.21
N GLU A 200 0.94 -9.51 1.45
CA GLU A 200 1.92 -8.44 1.64
C GLU A 200 1.82 -7.86 3.06
N CYS A 201 2.96 -7.69 3.73
CA CYS A 201 3.14 -6.93 4.98
C CYS A 201 2.07 -7.24 6.06
N GLY A 202 0.99 -6.49 6.12
CA GLY A 202 -0.14 -6.79 7.01
C GLY A 202 -0.75 -8.16 6.76
N GLY A 203 -0.87 -8.55 5.49
CA GLY A 203 -1.33 -9.90 5.09
C GLY A 203 -0.39 -11.00 5.56
N LEU A 204 0.94 -10.79 5.48
CA LEU A 204 1.91 -11.71 6.07
C LEU A 204 1.66 -11.88 7.56
N MET A 205 1.49 -10.77 8.31
CA MET A 205 1.23 -10.82 9.75
C MET A 205 -0.04 -11.61 10.07
N TYR A 206 -1.11 -11.44 9.30
CA TYR A 206 -2.38 -12.13 9.46
C TYR A 206 -2.28 -13.63 9.20
N LEU A 207 -1.42 -14.07 8.28
CA LEU A 207 -1.19 -15.48 7.97
C LEU A 207 -0.25 -16.18 8.96
N THR A 208 0.40 -15.45 9.90
CA THR A 208 1.17 -16.07 10.98
C THR A 208 0.24 -16.68 12.04
N ARG A 209 0.83 -17.42 13.01
CA ARG A 209 0.10 -18.01 14.14
C ARG A 209 -0.57 -16.96 15.02
N SER A 210 0.09 -15.82 15.23
CA SER A 210 -0.42 -14.75 16.07
C SER A 210 0.20 -13.41 15.76
N ILE A 211 -0.55 -12.33 16.03
CA ILE A 211 -0.03 -10.96 16.14
C ILE A 211 0.02 -10.64 17.63
N ASP A 212 1.22 -10.41 18.16
CA ASP A 212 1.51 -10.43 19.59
C ASP A 212 0.96 -11.75 20.22
N ASP A 213 -0.01 -11.66 21.12
CA ASP A 213 -0.61 -12.84 21.75
C ASP A 213 -2.02 -13.16 21.22
N MET A 214 -2.49 -12.48 20.17
CA MET A 214 -3.79 -12.71 19.55
C MET A 214 -3.67 -13.72 18.41
N PRO A 215 -4.40 -14.87 18.47
CA PRO A 215 -4.39 -15.86 17.40
C PRO A 215 -4.81 -15.27 16.05
N MET A 216 -4.13 -15.73 14.98
CA MET A 216 -4.43 -15.38 13.60
C MET A 216 -4.67 -16.64 12.76
N VAL A 217 -4.54 -16.57 11.43
CA VAL A 217 -4.90 -17.69 10.52
C VAL A 217 -4.03 -18.94 10.74
N ASP A 218 -2.80 -18.81 11.23
CA ASP A 218 -1.86 -19.92 11.51
C ASP A 218 -1.52 -20.77 10.25
N VAL A 219 -1.36 -20.12 9.10
CA VAL A 219 -0.78 -20.78 7.93
C VAL A 219 0.68 -21.08 8.18
N PHE A 220 1.41 -20.11 8.73
CA PHE A 220 2.84 -20.18 9.02
C PHE A 220 3.10 -20.29 10.52
N ASN A 221 4.00 -21.20 10.91
CA ASN A 221 4.47 -21.39 12.30
C ASN A 221 5.36 -20.23 12.78
N TYR A 222 4.91 -19.01 12.58
CA TYR A 222 5.61 -17.79 12.95
C TYR A 222 4.69 -16.93 13.83
N LYS A 223 5.30 -16.07 14.64
CA LYS A 223 4.63 -15.04 15.43
C LYS A 223 5.04 -13.67 14.90
N SER A 224 4.07 -12.82 14.67
CA SER A 224 4.31 -11.40 14.40
C SER A 224 4.28 -10.62 15.71
N THR A 225 5.27 -9.76 15.92
CA THR A 225 5.35 -8.91 17.12
C THR A 225 5.59 -7.47 16.71
N LEU A 226 4.75 -6.55 17.23
CA LEU A 226 4.90 -5.13 16.97
C LEU A 226 6.07 -4.55 17.78
N THR A 227 6.87 -3.71 17.17
CA THR A 227 8.00 -3.04 17.79
C THR A 227 7.84 -1.52 17.80
N LYS A 228 8.57 -0.84 18.67
CA LYS A 228 8.56 0.64 18.74
C LYS A 228 9.42 1.30 17.68
N LYS A 229 10.30 0.54 17.04
CA LYS A 229 11.25 1.03 16.03
C LYS A 229 10.89 0.43 14.67
N VAL A 230 11.08 1.20 13.62
CA VAL A 230 11.03 0.71 12.24
C VAL A 230 11.98 -0.48 12.10
N GLN A 231 11.51 -1.55 11.50
CA GLN A 231 12.29 -2.76 11.22
C GLN A 231 12.74 -2.82 9.77
N GLY A 232 11.90 -2.41 8.82
CA GLY A 232 12.23 -2.23 7.42
C GLY A 232 11.65 -0.92 6.91
N LEU A 233 12.44 -0.14 6.18
CA LEU A 233 12.03 1.07 5.48
C LEU A 233 13.00 1.31 4.33
N SER A 234 12.70 0.74 3.18
CA SER A 234 13.53 0.93 1.98
C SER A 234 12.80 0.51 0.70
N TYR A 235 13.30 0.97 -0.43
CA TYR A 235 13.10 0.27 -1.69
C TYR A 235 13.86 -1.06 -1.65
N THR A 236 13.24 -2.12 -2.12
CA THR A 236 13.77 -3.49 -2.07
C THR A 236 14.13 -4.00 -3.45
N ILE A 237 15.07 -4.96 -3.47
CA ILE A 237 15.36 -5.80 -4.63
C ILE A 237 15.39 -7.24 -4.09
N ALA A 238 14.53 -8.09 -4.64
CA ALA A 238 14.38 -9.47 -4.24
C ALA A 238 14.62 -10.42 -5.42
N ASP A 239 15.48 -11.42 -5.21
CA ASP A 239 15.64 -12.54 -6.14
C ASP A 239 14.76 -13.69 -5.72
N VAL A 240 14.02 -14.26 -6.67
CA VAL A 240 13.16 -15.42 -6.46
C VAL A 240 14.03 -16.69 -6.45
N ILE A 241 14.12 -17.35 -5.30
CA ILE A 241 14.92 -18.56 -5.10
C ILE A 241 14.08 -19.85 -5.11
N GLN A 242 12.76 -19.74 -5.05
CA GLN A 242 11.81 -20.83 -5.24
C GLN A 242 10.60 -20.36 -6.04
N ASP A 243 10.04 -21.25 -6.88
CA ASP A 243 8.77 -21.02 -7.56
C ASP A 243 7.67 -20.73 -6.54
N ASN A 244 6.81 -19.79 -6.86
CA ASN A 244 5.73 -19.34 -5.99
C ASN A 244 4.51 -18.87 -6.82
N PRO A 245 3.38 -18.52 -6.21
CA PRO A 245 2.15 -18.19 -6.96
C PRO A 245 2.29 -17.06 -7.98
N ILE A 246 3.23 -16.14 -7.77
CA ILE A 246 3.34 -14.92 -8.58
C ILE A 246 4.59 -14.88 -9.48
N LEU A 247 5.66 -15.63 -9.14
CA LEU A 247 6.94 -15.57 -9.84
C LEU A 247 7.62 -16.93 -9.90
N LYS A 248 8.49 -17.09 -10.91
CA LYS A 248 9.34 -18.26 -11.09
C LYS A 248 10.74 -18.05 -10.56
N LYS A 249 11.37 -19.12 -10.10
CA LYS A 249 12.76 -19.11 -9.66
C LYS A 249 13.70 -18.52 -10.72
N GLY A 250 14.59 -17.64 -10.28
CA GLY A 250 15.56 -16.96 -11.12
C GLY A 250 15.12 -15.58 -11.61
N GLN A 251 13.86 -15.21 -11.38
CA GLN A 251 13.39 -13.85 -11.62
C GLN A 251 13.84 -12.92 -10.48
N SER A 252 13.87 -11.62 -10.74
CA SER A 252 14.15 -10.58 -9.76
C SER A 252 13.19 -9.44 -9.94
N TYR A 253 12.77 -8.80 -8.85
CA TYR A 253 11.83 -7.69 -8.92
C TYR A 253 12.13 -6.61 -7.88
N HIS A 254 11.60 -5.43 -8.13
CA HIS A 254 11.68 -4.28 -7.24
C HIS A 254 10.36 -4.10 -6.49
N GLY A 255 10.48 -3.69 -5.25
CA GLY A 255 9.34 -3.34 -4.40
C GLY A 255 9.77 -2.34 -3.33
N HIS A 256 9.00 -2.28 -2.27
CA HIS A 256 9.37 -1.55 -1.06
C HIS A 256 8.89 -2.29 0.18
N GLU A 257 9.48 -1.96 1.31
CA GLU A 257 9.06 -2.43 2.63
C GLU A 257 8.91 -1.26 3.58
N PHE A 258 7.87 -1.28 4.40
CA PHE A 258 7.71 -0.35 5.52
C PHE A 258 6.95 -1.02 6.65
N HIS A 259 7.67 -1.50 7.67
CA HIS A 259 7.04 -2.21 8.77
C HIS A 259 7.72 -1.95 10.13
N TYR A 260 6.91 -2.02 11.19
CA TYR A 260 7.33 -1.95 12.58
C TYR A 260 7.27 -3.32 13.27
N SER A 261 6.84 -4.35 12.57
CA SER A 261 6.74 -5.70 13.10
C SER A 261 7.99 -6.54 12.81
N LYS A 262 8.14 -7.59 13.61
CA LYS A 262 9.05 -8.71 13.36
C LYS A 262 8.24 -9.98 13.24
N VAL A 263 8.66 -10.84 12.34
CA VAL A 263 8.11 -12.19 12.18
C VAL A 263 9.17 -13.19 12.61
N GLU A 264 8.88 -13.93 13.68
CA GLU A 264 9.82 -14.85 14.32
C GLU A 264 9.29 -16.27 14.35
N TYR A 265 10.15 -17.23 14.08
CA TYR A 265 9.80 -18.64 14.03
C TYR A 265 9.45 -19.21 15.42
N THR A 266 8.37 -19.97 15.49
CA THR A 266 7.87 -20.54 16.76
C THR A 266 7.71 -22.07 16.76
N GLY A 267 8.05 -22.76 15.64
CA GLY A 267 7.79 -24.18 15.46
C GLY A 267 9.06 -25.03 15.34
N ASN A 268 8.88 -26.33 15.07
CA ASN A 268 9.98 -27.27 14.91
C ASN A 268 10.45 -27.42 13.45
N ASN A 269 9.61 -27.12 12.46
CA ASN A 269 9.93 -27.14 11.03
C ASN A 269 9.88 -25.72 10.48
N LYS A 270 11.02 -25.25 10.00
CA LYS A 270 11.15 -23.94 9.40
C LYS A 270 10.55 -23.95 8.00
N ASN A 271 9.69 -22.99 7.67
CA ASN A 271 9.24 -22.79 6.30
C ASN A 271 10.40 -22.35 5.41
N ASP A 272 10.31 -22.72 4.14
CA ASP A 272 11.25 -22.23 3.16
C ASP A 272 10.92 -20.77 2.79
N PHE A 273 11.97 -20.01 2.53
CA PHE A 273 11.86 -18.67 1.99
C PHE A 273 11.90 -18.73 0.46
N ALA A 274 11.01 -18.00 -0.19
CA ALA A 274 10.99 -17.90 -1.64
C ALA A 274 11.85 -16.77 -2.19
N LEU A 275 12.28 -15.83 -1.33
CA LEU A 275 12.96 -14.59 -1.73
C LEU A 275 14.29 -14.43 -1.01
N GLU A 276 15.35 -14.08 -1.76
CA GLU A 276 16.62 -13.60 -1.23
C GLU A 276 16.72 -12.09 -1.47
N MET A 277 16.85 -11.31 -0.39
CA MET A 277 16.94 -9.86 -0.45
C MET A 277 18.34 -9.42 -0.89
N LYS A 278 18.43 -8.75 -2.04
CA LYS A 278 19.65 -8.05 -2.49
C LYS A 278 19.70 -6.64 -1.92
N ARG A 279 18.53 -6.05 -1.71
CA ARG A 279 18.33 -4.78 -1.02
C ARG A 279 17.04 -4.85 -0.21
N GLY A 280 17.06 -4.36 1.02
CA GLY A 280 15.97 -4.47 1.98
C GLY A 280 16.32 -5.36 3.15
N VAL A 281 15.39 -5.49 4.09
CA VAL A 281 15.56 -6.27 5.32
C VAL A 281 14.77 -7.58 5.25
N GLY A 282 13.51 -7.52 4.78
CA GLY A 282 12.61 -8.67 4.79
C GLY A 282 12.41 -9.24 6.20
N ILE A 283 12.22 -10.56 6.29
CA ILE A 283 11.97 -11.25 7.56
C ILE A 283 13.27 -11.48 8.36
N THR A 284 14.38 -11.81 7.69
CA THR A 284 15.60 -12.26 8.40
C THR A 284 16.81 -11.34 8.22
N GLY A 285 16.69 -10.24 7.50
CA GLY A 285 17.80 -9.40 7.03
C GLY A 285 18.46 -9.91 5.74
N LYS A 286 18.13 -11.13 5.32
CA LYS A 286 18.63 -11.74 4.08
C LYS A 286 17.53 -12.42 3.26
N TYR A 287 16.53 -12.97 3.92
CA TYR A 287 15.44 -13.71 3.29
C TYR A 287 14.08 -13.11 3.65
N ASP A 288 13.15 -13.24 2.70
CA ASP A 288 11.75 -12.89 2.81
C ASP A 288 10.89 -13.92 2.06
N GLY A 289 9.57 -13.69 2.04
CA GLY A 289 8.64 -14.55 1.31
C GLY A 289 8.51 -15.94 1.93
N LEU A 290 7.80 -16.05 3.06
CA LEU A 290 7.41 -17.35 3.60
C LEU A 290 6.57 -18.11 2.58
N LEU A 291 6.98 -19.32 2.27
CA LEU A 291 6.32 -20.19 1.31
C LEU A 291 5.81 -21.46 1.99
N LYS A 292 4.54 -21.80 1.79
CA LYS A 292 3.93 -23.06 2.20
C LYS A 292 2.85 -23.42 1.19
N ASN A 293 2.95 -24.59 0.58
CA ASN A 293 2.05 -25.00 -0.49
C ASN A 293 2.03 -23.91 -1.59
N ASN A 294 0.84 -23.45 -1.99
CA ASN A 294 0.64 -22.36 -2.93
C ASN A 294 0.39 -20.99 -2.24
N THR A 295 0.94 -20.79 -1.03
CA THR A 295 0.81 -19.56 -0.26
C THR A 295 2.16 -18.87 -0.14
N LEU A 296 2.28 -17.65 -0.68
CA LEU A 296 3.43 -16.75 -0.52
C LEU A 296 3.03 -15.56 0.36
N ALA A 297 3.84 -15.26 1.38
CA ALA A 297 3.65 -14.08 2.21
C ALA A 297 4.99 -13.38 2.51
N SER A 298 5.09 -12.08 2.25
CA SER A 298 6.33 -11.30 2.38
C SER A 298 6.09 -9.93 3.01
N TYR A 299 7.17 -9.29 3.49
CA TYR A 299 7.11 -7.89 3.86
C TYR A 299 7.15 -6.96 2.65
N VAL A 300 7.66 -7.45 1.52
CA VAL A 300 7.76 -6.64 0.30
C VAL A 300 6.37 -6.35 -0.25
N HIS A 301 6.11 -5.06 -0.47
CA HIS A 301 5.00 -4.59 -1.27
C HIS A 301 5.44 -4.50 -2.73
N THR A 302 4.62 -5.02 -3.62
CA THR A 302 4.93 -5.14 -5.04
C THR A 302 4.03 -4.25 -5.88
N HIS A 303 4.57 -3.69 -6.94
CA HIS A 303 3.81 -2.94 -7.93
C HIS A 303 3.93 -3.64 -9.30
N THR A 304 2.83 -3.81 -10.00
CA THR A 304 2.78 -4.52 -11.28
C THR A 304 3.76 -3.97 -12.33
N ALA A 305 4.07 -2.66 -12.28
CA ALA A 305 5.07 -2.04 -13.18
C ALA A 305 6.50 -2.56 -12.97
N SER A 306 6.79 -3.20 -11.84
CA SER A 306 8.09 -3.84 -11.58
C SER A 306 8.06 -5.36 -11.73
N MET A 307 6.87 -5.89 -12.05
CA MET A 307 6.60 -7.32 -12.10
C MET A 307 5.38 -7.56 -13.01
N ASP A 308 5.56 -7.31 -14.30
CA ASP A 308 4.52 -7.36 -15.34
C ASP A 308 3.81 -8.71 -15.45
N GLU A 309 4.49 -9.82 -15.08
CA GLU A 309 3.92 -11.16 -15.07
C GLU A 309 3.11 -11.48 -13.79
N PHE A 310 3.08 -10.60 -12.79
CA PHE A 310 2.39 -10.85 -11.51
C PHE A 310 0.95 -11.31 -11.68
N ALA A 311 0.15 -10.51 -12.35
CA ALA A 311 -1.28 -10.77 -12.51
C ALA A 311 -1.54 -12.02 -13.36
N TYR A 312 -0.78 -12.18 -14.44
CA TYR A 312 -0.85 -13.36 -15.28
C TYR A 312 -0.52 -14.63 -14.51
N ASN A 313 0.63 -14.68 -13.84
CA ASN A 313 1.03 -15.87 -13.09
C ASN A 313 0.04 -16.19 -11.97
N PHE A 314 -0.44 -15.19 -11.23
CA PHE A 314 -1.35 -15.39 -10.13
C PHE A 314 -2.70 -15.96 -10.58
N THR A 315 -3.27 -15.41 -11.66
CA THR A 315 -4.54 -15.93 -12.21
C THR A 315 -4.38 -17.31 -12.85
N GLN A 316 -3.25 -17.60 -13.51
CA GLN A 316 -3.00 -18.92 -14.10
C GLN A 316 -2.76 -20.01 -13.03
N ASN A 317 -2.17 -19.68 -11.89
CA ASN A 317 -1.99 -20.62 -10.78
C ASN A 317 -3.31 -20.97 -10.07
N ALA A 318 -4.37 -20.21 -10.32
CA ALA A 318 -5.70 -20.41 -9.75
C ALA A 318 -6.63 -21.26 -10.66
N LEU A 319 -6.21 -21.59 -11.86
CA LEU A 319 -6.92 -22.44 -12.82
C LEU A 319 -6.48 -23.90 -12.71
#